data_a6108f320976a81ff7ec416fdd7c01cf
#
_entry.id   a6108f320976a81ff7ec416fdd7c01cf
#
_cell.length_a   1.000
_cell.length_b   1.000
_cell.length_c   1.000
_cell.angle_alpha   90.00
_cell.angle_beta   90.00
_cell.angle_gamma   90.00
#
_symmetry.space_group_name_H-M   'P 1'
#
loop_
_entity.id
_entity.type
_entity.pdbx_description
1 polymer ?
#
loop_
_entity_poly.entity_id
_entity_poly.type
_entity_poly.pdbx_seq_one_letter_code
_entity_poly.pdbx_strand_id
1 'polypeptide(L)'
;MCGIVGLFSKSTGVEERLGAHLGAMLGQLSDRGPDSAGVAVYRDPAPTGASKVSLHSADPDVNWTDVRDGLARAFGGDPVPEIRASHAVFVVDTDAPTAQAWLREHHPELRIMSAGERIEIYKEMGLPSDFVARFALDDIRGSHALGHTRMATESRVTTQHSHPFSTGLDLCLVHNGSLSNHNRLRLELRREGIEFQTDNDTEVAAGYLTWKLREGLSLEAALEGCLDDLDGFYTFAVGTADGFAVLRDPIACKPAVMAETDDWVAMASEYRAIAVLPGAADAVVWEPEPARAYLWELSLIHI
;
A
#
# COMPACT_ATOMS: atom_id res chain seq x y z
N MET A 1 15.10 12.54 -1.04
CA MET A 1 15.04 11.04 -0.99
C MET A 1 13.68 10.65 -0.48
N CYS A 2 13.07 9.60 -1.03
CA CYS A 2 11.77 9.11 -0.59
C CYS A 2 11.74 8.67 0.88
N GLY A 3 10.57 8.67 1.51
CA GLY A 3 10.33 8.17 2.86
C GLY A 3 9.31 7.04 2.85
N ILE A 4 9.56 6.00 3.62
CA ILE A 4 8.65 4.89 3.88
C ILE A 4 8.25 4.93 5.35
N VAL A 5 6.99 4.64 5.64
CA VAL A 5 6.47 4.34 6.96
C VAL A 5 5.58 3.10 6.89
N GLY A 6 5.60 2.29 7.94
CA GLY A 6 4.70 1.16 8.15
C GLY A 6 4.29 1.12 9.61
N LEU A 7 3.04 0.79 9.87
CA LEU A 7 2.50 0.64 11.21
C LEU A 7 1.60 -0.58 11.26
N PHE A 8 1.89 -1.49 12.17
CA PHE A 8 1.10 -2.68 12.46
C PHE A 8 0.61 -2.61 13.90
N SER A 9 -0.70 -2.69 14.08
CA SER A 9 -1.34 -2.61 15.39
C SER A 9 -1.32 -3.97 16.09
N LYS A 10 -1.05 -3.95 17.39
CA LYS A 10 -1.16 -5.08 18.31
C LYS A 10 -2.20 -4.83 19.40
N SER A 11 -2.86 -3.67 19.38
CA SER A 11 -3.86 -3.29 20.37
C SER A 11 -5.00 -2.47 19.74
N THR A 12 -6.20 -2.59 20.30
CA THR A 12 -7.39 -1.83 19.86
C THR A 12 -7.17 -0.32 19.88
N GLY A 13 -6.39 0.18 20.86
CA GLY A 13 -6.12 1.60 20.97
C GLY A 13 -5.33 2.17 19.78
N VAL A 14 -4.43 1.37 19.20
CA VAL A 14 -3.69 1.73 17.98
C VAL A 14 -4.55 1.52 16.74
N GLU A 15 -5.36 0.45 16.66
CA GLU A 15 -6.28 0.18 15.55
C GLU A 15 -7.27 1.33 15.33
N GLU A 16 -7.89 1.82 16.41
CA GLU A 16 -8.87 2.92 16.37
C GLU A 16 -8.27 4.24 15.87
N ARG A 17 -6.95 4.40 15.98
CA ARG A 17 -6.21 5.62 15.63
C ARG A 17 -5.12 5.39 14.59
N LEU A 18 -5.21 4.30 13.84
CA LEU A 18 -4.16 3.89 12.88
C LEU A 18 -3.81 5.03 11.91
N GLY A 19 -4.81 5.66 11.31
CA GLY A 19 -4.60 6.72 10.32
C GLY A 19 -4.00 7.99 10.93
N ALA A 20 -4.41 8.37 12.15
CA ALA A 20 -3.82 9.50 12.88
C ALA A 20 -2.32 9.25 13.16
N HIS A 21 -1.98 8.06 13.62
CA HIS A 21 -0.58 7.67 13.87
C HIS A 21 0.23 7.64 12.58
N LEU A 22 -0.29 7.01 11.52
CA LEU A 22 0.38 6.96 10.21
C LEU A 22 0.56 8.36 9.61
N GLY A 23 -0.46 9.23 9.73
CA GLY A 23 -0.41 10.63 9.28
C GLY A 23 0.67 11.42 10.00
N ALA A 24 0.81 11.24 11.33
CA ALA A 24 1.87 11.84 12.12
C ALA A 24 3.27 11.36 11.67
N MET A 25 3.43 10.06 11.39
CA MET A 25 4.68 9.49 10.86
C MET A 25 5.03 10.08 9.48
N LEU A 26 4.06 10.16 8.56
CA LEU A 26 4.24 10.74 7.22
C LEU A 26 4.64 12.22 7.29
N GLY A 27 4.03 12.97 8.21
CA GLY A 27 4.34 14.38 8.45
C GLY A 27 5.82 14.62 8.77
N GLN A 28 6.45 13.69 9.52
CA GLN A 28 7.88 13.76 9.85
C GLN A 28 8.80 13.51 8.64
N LEU A 29 8.28 12.94 7.55
CA LEU A 29 9.05 12.66 6.34
C LEU A 29 8.73 13.60 5.17
N SER A 30 8.01 14.70 5.43
CA SER A 30 7.58 15.64 4.38
C SER A 30 8.74 16.29 3.64
N ASP A 31 9.84 16.57 4.31
CA ASP A 31 11.06 17.12 3.71
C ASP A 31 11.86 16.10 2.88
N ARG A 32 11.64 14.80 3.12
CA ARG A 32 12.25 13.74 2.29
C ARG A 32 11.58 13.57 0.94
N GLY A 33 10.25 13.72 0.90
CA GLY A 33 9.46 13.48 -0.31
C GLY A 33 8.30 14.46 -0.45
N PRO A 34 8.57 15.70 -0.90
CA PRO A 34 7.54 16.74 -0.97
C PRO A 34 6.64 16.65 -2.21
N ASP A 35 6.92 15.76 -3.17
CA ASP A 35 6.28 15.77 -4.47
C ASP A 35 4.96 15.00 -4.51
N SER A 36 4.85 13.94 -3.73
CA SER A 36 3.62 13.17 -3.57
C SER A 36 3.65 12.32 -2.31
N ALA A 37 2.46 11.96 -1.83
CA ALA A 37 2.27 11.03 -0.73
C ALA A 37 1.19 10.00 -1.07
N GLY A 38 1.22 8.86 -0.38
CA GLY A 38 0.15 7.89 -0.45
C GLY A 38 0.26 6.86 0.66
N VAL A 39 -0.88 6.23 0.90
CA VAL A 39 -1.05 5.21 1.93
C VAL A 39 -1.84 4.02 1.40
N ALA A 40 -1.52 2.84 1.91
CA ALA A 40 -2.39 1.68 1.87
C ALA A 40 -2.81 1.37 3.31
N VAL A 41 -4.10 1.19 3.53
CA VAL A 41 -4.67 0.86 4.84
C VAL A 41 -5.47 -0.43 4.74
N TYR A 42 -5.36 -1.27 5.77
CA TYR A 42 -6.07 -2.54 5.88
C TYR A 42 -7.09 -2.43 7.00
N ARG A 43 -8.36 -2.36 6.58
CA ARG A 43 -9.50 -2.13 7.45
C ARG A 43 -10.31 -3.42 7.65
N ASP A 44 -11.48 -3.29 8.29
CA ASP A 44 -12.42 -4.40 8.41
C ASP A 44 -12.68 -5.03 7.03
N PRO A 45 -12.74 -6.37 6.93
CA PRO A 45 -12.97 -7.04 5.67
C PRO A 45 -14.35 -6.70 5.09
N ALA A 46 -14.46 -6.74 3.78
CA ALA A 46 -15.75 -6.76 3.12
C ALA A 46 -16.59 -7.96 3.59
N PRO A 47 -17.93 -7.89 3.56
CA PRO A 47 -18.78 -9.04 3.85
C PRO A 47 -18.42 -10.26 3.00
N THR A 48 -18.66 -11.46 3.50
CA THR A 48 -18.40 -12.71 2.77
C THR A 48 -19.07 -12.69 1.38
N GLY A 49 -18.30 -12.91 0.35
CA GLY A 49 -18.77 -12.88 -1.04
C GLY A 49 -18.75 -11.50 -1.70
N ALA A 50 -18.40 -10.45 -0.94
CA ALA A 50 -18.17 -9.11 -1.46
C ALA A 50 -16.68 -8.76 -1.49
N SER A 51 -16.35 -7.68 -2.19
CA SER A 51 -14.99 -7.14 -2.26
C SER A 51 -14.97 -5.63 -2.17
N LYS A 52 -13.83 -5.08 -1.78
CA LYS A 52 -13.52 -3.65 -1.84
C LYS A 52 -12.77 -3.31 -3.12
N VAL A 53 -13.11 -2.19 -3.74
CA VAL A 53 -12.34 -1.63 -4.86
C VAL A 53 -12.12 -0.15 -4.57
N SER A 54 -10.84 0.26 -4.55
CA SER A 54 -10.44 1.67 -4.44
C SER A 54 -10.24 2.24 -5.84
N LEU A 55 -10.97 3.31 -6.14
CA LEU A 55 -10.94 4.00 -7.43
C LEU A 55 -10.38 5.42 -7.28
N HIS A 56 -9.72 5.90 -8.30
CA HIS A 56 -9.30 7.29 -8.43
C HIS A 56 -9.83 7.90 -9.72
N SER A 57 -10.26 9.15 -9.65
CA SER A 57 -10.57 9.98 -10.81
C SER A 57 -9.64 11.17 -10.89
N ALA A 58 -9.14 11.46 -12.10
CA ALA A 58 -8.45 12.71 -12.39
C ALA A 58 -9.42 13.87 -12.65
N ASP A 59 -10.70 13.55 -12.90
CA ASP A 59 -11.77 14.52 -13.07
C ASP A 59 -12.32 14.91 -11.69
N PRO A 60 -12.22 16.19 -11.27
CA PRO A 60 -12.77 16.65 -10.01
C PRO A 60 -14.31 16.62 -9.95
N ASP A 61 -14.96 16.61 -11.10
CA ASP A 61 -16.42 16.61 -11.25
C ASP A 61 -16.99 15.20 -11.50
N VAL A 62 -16.19 14.16 -11.24
CA VAL A 62 -16.59 12.77 -11.40
C VAL A 62 -17.89 12.45 -10.67
N ASN A 63 -18.84 11.84 -11.38
CA ASN A 63 -20.11 11.43 -10.81
C ASN A 63 -20.01 10.02 -10.20
N TRP A 64 -19.61 9.92 -8.95
CA TRP A 64 -19.56 8.66 -8.22
C TRP A 64 -20.91 7.96 -8.08
N THR A 65 -22.02 8.69 -8.21
CA THR A 65 -23.38 8.12 -8.21
C THR A 65 -23.61 7.25 -9.44
N ASP A 66 -23.12 7.63 -10.61
CA ASP A 66 -23.25 6.83 -11.84
C ASP A 66 -22.48 5.51 -11.72
N VAL A 67 -21.29 5.54 -11.10
CA VAL A 67 -20.49 4.33 -10.80
C VAL A 67 -21.25 3.43 -9.84
N ARG A 68 -21.75 3.98 -8.73
CA ARG A 68 -22.58 3.27 -7.74
C ARG A 68 -23.77 2.57 -8.40
N ASP A 69 -24.57 3.34 -9.17
CA ASP A 69 -25.77 2.83 -9.81
C ASP A 69 -25.47 1.78 -10.87
N GLY A 70 -24.31 1.89 -11.54
CA GLY A 70 -23.80 0.88 -12.45
C GLY A 70 -23.45 -0.42 -11.73
N LEU A 71 -22.68 -0.34 -10.65
CA LEU A 71 -22.31 -1.48 -9.82
C LEU A 71 -23.53 -2.16 -9.20
N ALA A 72 -24.48 -1.37 -8.67
CA ALA A 72 -25.72 -1.89 -8.12
C ALA A 72 -26.57 -2.65 -9.15
N ARG A 73 -26.64 -2.15 -10.40
CA ARG A 73 -27.33 -2.85 -11.49
C ARG A 73 -26.65 -4.15 -11.91
N ALA A 74 -25.31 -4.18 -11.88
CA ALA A 74 -24.54 -5.33 -12.32
C ALA A 74 -24.49 -6.45 -11.27
N PHE A 75 -24.34 -6.09 -9.99
CA PHE A 75 -24.02 -7.05 -8.92
C PHE A 75 -25.05 -7.07 -7.79
N GLY A 76 -26.00 -6.12 -7.79
CA GLY A 76 -26.96 -5.98 -6.68
C GLY A 76 -26.42 -5.13 -5.54
N GLY A 77 -27.11 -5.18 -4.41
CA GLY A 77 -26.74 -4.43 -3.21
C GLY A 77 -26.90 -2.92 -3.33
N ASP A 78 -26.28 -2.20 -2.40
CA ASP A 78 -26.18 -0.75 -2.37
C ASP A 78 -24.70 -0.34 -2.12
N PRO A 79 -23.85 -0.33 -3.14
CA PRO A 79 -22.43 -0.03 -3.01
C PRO A 79 -22.19 1.47 -2.80
N VAL A 80 -22.61 2.00 -1.64
CA VAL A 80 -22.40 3.40 -1.28
C VAL A 80 -20.90 3.67 -1.15
N PRO A 81 -20.33 4.62 -1.92
CA PRO A 81 -18.92 4.90 -1.87
C PRO A 81 -18.51 5.64 -0.60
N GLU A 82 -17.39 5.25 -0.01
CA GLU A 82 -16.63 6.12 0.88
C GLU A 82 -15.73 7.01 0.04
N ILE A 83 -16.08 8.30 -0.07
CA ILE A 83 -15.35 9.25 -0.90
C ILE A 83 -14.34 10.02 -0.05
N ARG A 84 -13.06 10.03 -0.49
CA ARG A 84 -11.99 10.82 0.09
C ARG A 84 -11.24 11.55 -1.02
N ALA A 85 -11.44 12.87 -1.10
CA ALA A 85 -10.86 13.72 -2.15
C ALA A 85 -11.15 13.18 -3.57
N SER A 86 -10.10 12.81 -4.32
CA SER A 86 -10.16 12.28 -5.68
C SER A 86 -10.40 10.75 -5.73
N HIS A 87 -10.60 10.10 -4.59
CA HIS A 87 -10.78 8.64 -4.49
C HIS A 87 -12.16 8.27 -3.95
N ALA A 88 -12.62 7.09 -4.35
CA ALA A 88 -13.79 6.44 -3.79
C ALA A 88 -13.54 4.95 -3.57
N VAL A 89 -13.99 4.43 -2.43
CA VAL A 89 -13.94 3.00 -2.12
C VAL A 89 -15.36 2.46 -2.16
N PHE A 90 -15.56 1.42 -2.95
CA PHE A 90 -16.83 0.69 -3.06
C PHE A 90 -16.71 -0.69 -2.45
N VAL A 91 -17.71 -1.10 -1.68
CA VAL A 91 -17.94 -2.50 -1.33
C VAL A 91 -18.97 -3.06 -2.31
N VAL A 92 -18.58 -4.07 -3.08
CA VAL A 92 -19.35 -4.62 -4.20
C VAL A 92 -19.68 -6.08 -3.92
N ASP A 93 -20.93 -6.49 -4.14
CA ASP A 93 -21.43 -7.85 -3.87
C ASP A 93 -20.98 -8.86 -4.94
N THR A 94 -19.67 -8.91 -5.18
CA THR A 94 -19.00 -9.87 -6.06
C THR A 94 -17.51 -9.98 -5.70
N ASP A 95 -16.82 -10.97 -6.27
CA ASP A 95 -15.36 -11.08 -6.11
C ASP A 95 -14.61 -9.93 -6.80
N ALA A 96 -13.43 -9.62 -6.31
CA ALA A 96 -12.64 -8.50 -6.76
C ALA A 96 -12.22 -8.59 -8.25
N PRO A 97 -11.82 -9.74 -8.81
CA PRO A 97 -11.53 -9.86 -10.24
C PRO A 97 -12.73 -9.51 -11.13
N THR A 98 -13.93 -9.97 -10.78
CA THR A 98 -15.17 -9.68 -11.50
C THR A 98 -15.52 -8.20 -11.43
N ALA A 99 -15.43 -7.58 -10.24
CA ALA A 99 -15.64 -6.14 -10.07
C ALA A 99 -14.64 -5.31 -10.88
N GLN A 100 -13.35 -5.69 -10.87
CA GLN A 100 -12.31 -5.01 -11.64
C GLN A 100 -12.53 -5.11 -13.15
N ALA A 101 -12.93 -6.29 -13.66
CA ALA A 101 -13.20 -6.49 -15.08
C ALA A 101 -14.35 -5.59 -15.55
N TRP A 102 -15.45 -5.57 -14.79
CA TRP A 102 -16.60 -4.71 -15.07
C TRP A 102 -16.23 -3.22 -15.07
N LEU A 103 -15.47 -2.77 -14.07
CA LEU A 103 -15.02 -1.38 -13.97
C LEU A 103 -14.13 -0.97 -15.14
N ARG A 104 -13.20 -1.82 -15.59
CA ARG A 104 -12.35 -1.55 -16.76
C ARG A 104 -13.17 -1.41 -18.05
N GLU A 105 -14.25 -2.17 -18.18
CA GLU A 105 -15.11 -2.14 -19.36
C GLU A 105 -16.03 -0.92 -19.37
N HIS A 106 -16.62 -0.57 -18.22
CA HIS A 106 -17.69 0.44 -18.14
C HIS A 106 -17.19 1.81 -17.70
N HIS A 107 -16.06 1.90 -17.00
CA HIS A 107 -15.44 3.12 -16.47
C HIS A 107 -13.94 3.16 -16.75
N PRO A 108 -13.50 3.10 -18.04
CA PRO A 108 -12.08 3.09 -18.40
C PRO A 108 -11.34 4.39 -18.04
N GLU A 109 -12.06 5.48 -17.77
CA GLU A 109 -11.53 6.75 -17.29
C GLU A 109 -11.07 6.70 -15.83
N LEU A 110 -11.61 5.75 -15.04
CA LEU A 110 -11.24 5.57 -13.64
C LEU A 110 -10.01 4.67 -13.51
N ARG A 111 -9.24 4.91 -12.47
CA ARG A 111 -8.09 4.07 -12.13
C ARG A 111 -8.39 3.22 -10.91
N ILE A 112 -8.21 1.92 -11.05
CA ILE A 112 -8.29 1.00 -9.93
C ILE A 112 -6.96 1.08 -9.18
N MET A 113 -7.00 1.56 -7.93
CA MET A 113 -5.83 1.71 -7.07
C MET A 113 -5.51 0.45 -6.29
N SER A 114 -6.55 -0.25 -5.83
CA SER A 114 -6.46 -1.55 -5.16
C SER A 114 -7.77 -2.30 -5.24
N ALA A 115 -7.71 -3.60 -5.06
CA ALA A 115 -8.88 -4.45 -4.89
C ALA A 115 -8.56 -5.61 -3.94
N GLY A 116 -9.55 -6.06 -3.18
CA GLY A 116 -9.41 -7.15 -2.22
C GLY A 116 -10.54 -7.15 -1.21
N GLU A 117 -10.29 -7.73 -0.05
CA GLU A 117 -11.27 -7.73 1.05
C GLU A 117 -11.05 -6.58 2.03
N ARG A 118 -9.78 -6.16 2.26
CA ARG A 118 -9.40 -5.22 3.32
C ARG A 118 -8.73 -3.94 2.82
N ILE A 119 -7.97 -4.03 1.74
CA ILE A 119 -7.08 -2.97 1.29
C ILE A 119 -7.81 -1.76 0.72
N GLU A 120 -7.38 -0.57 1.13
CA GLU A 120 -7.77 0.71 0.56
C GLU A 120 -6.51 1.52 0.28
N ILE A 121 -6.34 2.03 -0.95
CA ILE A 121 -5.20 2.86 -1.35
C ILE A 121 -5.65 4.26 -1.69
N TYR A 122 -5.00 5.22 -1.05
CA TYR A 122 -5.13 6.65 -1.31
C TYR A 122 -3.76 7.23 -1.64
N LYS A 123 -3.63 7.99 -2.70
CA LYS A 123 -2.38 8.64 -3.10
C LYS A 123 -2.62 9.89 -3.94
N GLU A 124 -1.76 10.90 -3.78
CA GLU A 124 -1.93 12.17 -4.49
C GLU A 124 -0.59 12.90 -4.60
N MET A 125 -0.51 13.80 -5.59
CA MET A 125 0.58 14.78 -5.69
C MET A 125 0.45 15.84 -4.60
N GLY A 126 1.58 16.38 -4.18
CA GLY A 126 1.67 17.47 -3.22
C GLY A 126 2.33 17.06 -1.91
N LEU A 127 2.34 17.99 -0.97
CA LEU A 127 3.01 17.81 0.32
C LEU A 127 2.30 16.73 1.16
N PRO A 128 3.06 15.88 1.87
CA PRO A 128 2.49 14.87 2.75
C PRO A 128 1.55 15.43 3.83
N SER A 129 1.83 16.60 4.39
CA SER A 129 0.94 17.27 5.34
C SER A 129 -0.42 17.60 4.75
N ASP A 130 -0.44 18.10 3.51
CA ASP A 130 -1.68 18.46 2.81
C ASP A 130 -2.47 17.19 2.43
N PHE A 131 -1.75 16.13 2.05
CA PHE A 131 -2.33 14.82 1.79
C PHE A 131 -3.05 14.26 3.03
N VAL A 132 -2.39 14.26 4.20
CA VAL A 132 -2.98 13.78 5.47
C VAL A 132 -4.30 14.49 5.77
N ALA A 133 -4.31 15.83 5.68
CA ALA A 133 -5.50 16.63 5.94
C ALA A 133 -6.60 16.40 4.88
N ARG A 134 -6.23 16.40 3.60
CA ARG A 134 -7.15 16.29 2.47
C ARG A 134 -7.88 14.95 2.42
N PHE A 135 -7.19 13.87 2.79
CA PHE A 135 -7.76 12.51 2.85
C PHE A 135 -8.35 12.15 4.21
N ALA A 136 -8.34 13.10 5.17
CA ALA A 136 -8.85 12.90 6.52
C ALA A 136 -8.34 11.59 7.15
N LEU A 137 -7.00 11.39 7.13
CA LEU A 137 -6.41 10.15 7.62
C LEU A 137 -6.74 9.90 9.09
N ASP A 138 -6.94 10.95 9.89
CA ASP A 138 -7.25 10.85 11.32
C ASP A 138 -8.53 10.03 11.61
N ASP A 139 -9.44 9.94 10.64
CA ASP A 139 -10.69 9.17 10.76
C ASP A 139 -10.53 7.69 10.38
N ILE A 140 -9.35 7.29 9.91
CA ILE A 140 -9.11 5.92 9.44
C ILE A 140 -8.67 5.05 10.61
N ARG A 141 -9.39 3.93 10.78
CA ARG A 141 -9.03 2.82 11.66
C ARG A 141 -8.73 1.57 10.84
N GLY A 142 -7.94 0.66 11.39
CA GLY A 142 -7.56 -0.59 10.73
C GLY A 142 -6.43 -1.31 11.47
N SER A 143 -6.10 -2.50 11.00
CA SER A 143 -5.09 -3.36 11.64
C SER A 143 -3.65 -2.94 11.32
N HIS A 144 -3.37 -2.53 10.09
CA HIS A 144 -2.05 -2.08 9.67
C HIS A 144 -2.13 -1.16 8.46
N ALA A 145 -1.06 -0.42 8.22
CA ALA A 145 -0.97 0.50 7.11
C ALA A 145 0.47 0.75 6.68
N LEU A 146 0.65 1.05 5.40
CA LEU A 146 1.90 1.49 4.80
C LEU A 146 1.74 2.89 4.22
N GLY A 147 2.78 3.70 4.30
CA GLY A 147 2.80 5.02 3.72
C GLY A 147 4.12 5.34 3.04
N HIS A 148 4.05 6.25 2.09
CA HIS A 148 5.20 6.67 1.31
C HIS A 148 5.15 8.17 1.02
N THR A 149 6.32 8.83 1.12
CA THR A 149 6.54 10.19 0.64
C THR A 149 7.58 10.16 -0.47
N ARG A 150 7.27 10.75 -1.62
CA ARG A 150 8.08 10.64 -2.82
C ARG A 150 8.81 11.95 -3.13
N MET A 151 10.09 11.81 -3.45
CA MET A 151 10.87 12.81 -4.16
C MET A 151 11.15 12.25 -5.57
N ALA A 152 10.58 12.86 -6.58
CA ALA A 152 10.78 12.44 -7.97
C ALA A 152 12.14 12.93 -8.46
N THR A 153 12.96 12.02 -9.00
CA THR A 153 14.26 12.34 -9.59
C THR A 153 14.25 12.27 -11.10
N GLU A 154 13.58 11.26 -11.67
CA GLU A 154 13.64 10.98 -13.12
C GLU A 154 12.27 10.68 -13.74
N SER A 155 11.25 10.37 -12.94
CA SER A 155 9.93 10.00 -13.42
C SER A 155 8.90 11.10 -13.17
N ARG A 156 7.81 11.09 -13.94
CA ARG A 156 6.73 12.08 -13.82
C ARG A 156 6.13 12.09 -12.42
N VAL A 157 5.85 13.28 -11.90
CA VAL A 157 5.06 13.46 -10.68
C VAL A 157 3.59 13.42 -11.10
N THR A 158 2.94 12.31 -10.84
CA THR A 158 1.49 12.13 -11.03
C THR A 158 0.95 11.24 -9.94
N THR A 159 -0.34 11.32 -9.67
CA THR A 159 -1.02 10.44 -8.71
C THR A 159 -0.80 8.96 -9.05
N GLN A 160 -0.82 8.59 -10.32
CA GLN A 160 -0.63 7.21 -10.77
C GLN A 160 0.77 6.66 -10.48
N HIS A 161 1.82 7.50 -10.60
CA HIS A 161 3.21 7.12 -10.34
C HIS A 161 3.62 7.28 -8.87
N SER A 162 2.69 7.66 -8.01
CA SER A 162 2.91 7.72 -6.57
C SER A 162 2.74 6.35 -5.93
N HIS A 163 3.45 6.08 -4.82
CA HIS A 163 3.28 4.87 -4.03
C HIS A 163 2.06 4.99 -3.11
N PRO A 164 1.49 3.87 -2.63
CA PRO A 164 1.83 2.46 -2.90
C PRO A 164 1.42 1.96 -4.28
N PHE A 165 1.99 0.80 -4.69
CA PHE A 165 1.54 0.06 -5.86
C PHE A 165 0.89 -1.26 -5.46
N SER A 166 -0.21 -1.62 -6.14
CA SER A 166 -0.97 -2.84 -5.96
C SER A 166 -1.20 -3.49 -7.32
N THR A 167 -0.89 -4.76 -7.46
CA THR A 167 -1.08 -5.57 -8.68
C THR A 167 -1.83 -6.86 -8.40
N GLY A 168 -1.97 -7.24 -7.14
CA GLY A 168 -2.70 -8.39 -6.63
C GLY A 168 -3.81 -8.00 -5.66
N LEU A 169 -4.59 -8.99 -5.23
CA LEU A 169 -5.65 -8.79 -4.25
C LEU A 169 -5.04 -8.62 -2.85
N ASP A 170 -5.50 -7.62 -2.12
CA ASP A 170 -5.00 -7.26 -0.79
C ASP A 170 -3.47 -7.15 -0.67
N LEU A 171 -2.79 -6.94 -1.79
CA LEU A 171 -1.33 -6.79 -1.84
C LEU A 171 -0.96 -5.37 -2.21
N CYS A 172 -0.08 -4.75 -1.44
CA CYS A 172 0.58 -3.51 -1.85
C CYS A 172 2.07 -3.53 -1.51
N LEU A 173 2.83 -2.70 -2.23
CA LEU A 173 4.26 -2.50 -2.00
C LEU A 173 4.60 -1.02 -2.04
N VAL A 174 5.42 -0.60 -1.08
CA VAL A 174 6.15 0.68 -1.11
C VAL A 174 7.65 0.39 -1.16
N HIS A 175 8.37 1.22 -1.92
CA HIS A 175 9.76 0.98 -2.28
C HIS A 175 10.58 2.25 -2.13
N ASN A 176 11.75 2.11 -1.58
CA ASN A 176 12.81 3.11 -1.63
C ASN A 176 14.06 2.49 -2.22
N GLY A 177 14.44 2.90 -3.41
CA GLY A 177 15.54 2.29 -4.15
C GLY A 177 15.42 2.45 -5.67
N SER A 178 15.98 1.48 -6.39
CA SER A 178 15.87 1.36 -7.85
C SER A 178 16.15 -0.09 -8.27
N LEU A 179 15.33 -0.60 -9.19
CA LEU A 179 15.49 -1.92 -9.79
C LEU A 179 16.03 -1.78 -11.22
N SER A 180 17.23 -2.29 -11.48
CA SER A 180 17.90 -2.17 -12.78
C SER A 180 17.31 -3.10 -13.83
N ASN A 181 16.80 -4.28 -13.43
CA ASN A 181 16.24 -5.27 -14.35
C ASN A 181 14.73 -5.18 -14.56
N HIS A 182 14.07 -4.12 -14.04
CA HIS A 182 12.60 -4.01 -14.04
C HIS A 182 11.97 -4.10 -15.43
N ASN A 183 12.62 -3.60 -16.49
CA ASN A 183 12.06 -3.67 -17.83
C ASN A 183 12.03 -5.10 -18.39
N ARG A 184 13.07 -5.90 -18.15
CA ARG A 184 13.11 -7.31 -18.52
C ARG A 184 12.05 -8.09 -17.75
N LEU A 185 12.04 -7.91 -16.45
CA LEU A 185 11.10 -8.61 -15.56
C LEU A 185 9.65 -8.26 -15.88
N ARG A 186 9.34 -7.01 -16.23
CA ARG A 186 8.00 -6.59 -16.69
C ARG A 186 7.53 -7.40 -17.91
N LEU A 187 8.43 -7.66 -18.88
CA LEU A 187 8.08 -8.45 -20.06
C LEU A 187 7.80 -9.92 -19.70
N GLU A 188 8.54 -10.47 -18.76
CA GLU A 188 8.35 -11.83 -18.27
C GLU A 188 7.01 -11.93 -17.52
N LEU A 189 6.75 -11.04 -16.57
CA LEU A 189 5.52 -11.01 -15.77
C LEU A 189 4.25 -10.76 -16.60
N ARG A 190 4.34 -9.99 -17.68
CA ARG A 190 3.21 -9.84 -18.62
C ARG A 190 2.83 -11.16 -19.30
N ARG A 191 3.79 -12.06 -19.55
CA ARG A 191 3.51 -13.40 -20.09
C ARG A 191 2.82 -14.29 -19.06
N GLU A 192 3.07 -14.03 -17.77
CA GLU A 192 2.39 -14.66 -16.64
C GLU A 192 1.03 -14.01 -16.32
N GLY A 193 0.58 -13.07 -17.16
CA GLY A 193 -0.71 -12.40 -17.02
C GLY A 193 -0.77 -11.32 -15.94
N ILE A 194 0.36 -10.73 -15.54
CA ILE A 194 0.40 -9.56 -14.67
C ILE A 194 0.22 -8.30 -15.53
N GLU A 195 -0.77 -7.50 -15.18
CA GLU A 195 -1.04 -6.21 -15.82
C GLU A 195 -0.31 -5.07 -15.10
N PHE A 196 0.22 -4.12 -15.85
CA PHE A 196 0.90 -2.93 -15.35
C PHE A 196 0.24 -1.67 -15.89
N GLN A 197 -0.01 -0.72 -15.02
CA GLN A 197 -0.63 0.57 -15.35
C GLN A 197 0.40 1.68 -15.59
N THR A 198 1.63 1.50 -15.09
CA THR A 198 2.70 2.49 -15.17
C THR A 198 4.02 1.86 -15.65
N ASP A 199 5.02 2.69 -15.85
CA ASP A 199 6.40 2.27 -16.14
C ASP A 199 7.29 2.20 -14.87
N ASN A 200 6.69 2.36 -13.68
CA ASN A 200 7.41 2.38 -12.41
C ASN A 200 7.99 0.99 -12.08
N ASP A 201 9.20 0.96 -11.56
CA ASP A 201 9.90 -0.26 -11.16
C ASP A 201 9.26 -0.92 -9.91
N THR A 202 8.69 -0.12 -9.02
CA THR A 202 7.96 -0.62 -7.85
C THR A 202 6.73 -1.43 -8.22
N GLU A 203 6.02 -1.01 -9.27
CA GLU A 203 4.88 -1.78 -9.78
C GLU A 203 5.34 -3.16 -10.31
N VAL A 204 6.56 -3.24 -10.86
CA VAL A 204 7.15 -4.51 -11.28
C VAL A 204 7.47 -5.41 -10.09
N ALA A 205 8.02 -4.85 -9.01
CA ALA A 205 8.25 -5.61 -7.78
C ALA A 205 6.94 -6.12 -7.16
N ALA A 206 5.89 -5.28 -7.14
CA ALA A 206 4.56 -5.70 -6.70
C ALA A 206 4.01 -6.82 -7.59
N GLY A 207 4.19 -6.71 -8.91
CA GLY A 207 3.81 -7.74 -9.89
C GLY A 207 4.54 -9.07 -9.69
N TYR A 208 5.83 -9.01 -9.34
CA TYR A 208 6.60 -10.19 -9.01
C TYR A 208 6.03 -10.92 -7.78
N LEU A 209 5.77 -10.19 -6.71
CA LEU A 209 5.15 -10.79 -5.52
C LEU A 209 3.76 -11.36 -5.82
N THR A 210 2.93 -10.65 -6.59
CA THR A 210 1.62 -11.13 -7.03
C THR A 210 1.74 -12.47 -7.79
N TRP A 211 2.70 -12.56 -8.71
CA TRP A 211 2.93 -13.79 -9.46
C TRP A 211 3.34 -14.95 -8.56
N LYS A 212 4.34 -14.74 -7.68
CA LYS A 212 4.82 -15.77 -6.76
C LYS A 212 3.73 -16.26 -5.80
N LEU A 213 2.93 -15.35 -5.24
CA LEU A 213 1.80 -15.73 -4.38
C LEU A 213 0.72 -16.50 -5.14
N ARG A 214 0.43 -16.14 -6.41
CA ARG A 214 -0.49 -16.90 -7.29
C ARG A 214 0.04 -18.29 -7.60
N GLU A 215 1.35 -18.50 -7.62
CA GLU A 215 1.98 -19.82 -7.78
C GLU A 215 1.94 -20.64 -6.48
N GLY A 216 1.41 -20.08 -5.39
CA GLY A 216 1.23 -20.76 -4.11
C GLY A 216 2.41 -20.65 -3.16
N LEU A 217 3.38 -19.77 -3.41
CA LEU A 217 4.44 -19.49 -2.45
C LEU A 217 3.88 -18.69 -1.26
N SER A 218 4.48 -18.90 -0.07
CA SER A 218 4.26 -18.00 1.07
C SER A 218 4.83 -16.60 0.78
N LEU A 219 4.36 -15.58 1.52
CA LEU A 219 4.93 -14.24 1.41
C LEU A 219 6.43 -14.24 1.73
N GLU A 220 6.87 -15.00 2.74
CA GLU A 220 8.27 -15.15 3.11
C GLU A 220 9.10 -15.69 1.93
N ALA A 221 8.69 -16.82 1.34
CA ALA A 221 9.38 -17.41 0.20
C ALA A 221 9.38 -16.50 -1.04
N ALA A 222 8.29 -15.74 -1.26
CA ALA A 222 8.23 -14.75 -2.35
C ALA A 222 9.19 -13.58 -2.12
N LEU A 223 9.34 -13.12 -0.88
CA LEU A 223 10.30 -12.08 -0.50
C LEU A 223 11.75 -12.56 -0.59
N GLU A 224 12.03 -13.80 -0.18
CA GLU A 224 13.35 -14.41 -0.38
C GLU A 224 13.69 -14.52 -1.87
N GLY A 225 12.74 -14.92 -2.71
CA GLY A 225 12.90 -14.94 -4.16
C GLY A 225 13.20 -13.55 -4.77
N CYS A 226 12.76 -12.45 -4.14
CA CYS A 226 13.15 -11.11 -4.57
C CYS A 226 14.67 -10.88 -4.49
N LEU A 227 15.36 -11.50 -3.53
CA LEU A 227 16.81 -11.34 -3.36
C LEU A 227 17.61 -11.94 -4.52
N ASP A 228 17.07 -12.98 -5.16
CA ASP A 228 17.71 -13.68 -6.27
C ASP A 228 17.29 -13.08 -7.65
N ASP A 229 16.01 -12.69 -7.79
CA ASP A 229 15.42 -12.35 -9.09
C ASP A 229 15.39 -10.84 -9.37
N LEU A 230 15.42 -9.97 -8.32
CA LEU A 230 15.42 -8.51 -8.47
C LEU A 230 16.86 -7.97 -8.40
N ASP A 231 17.29 -7.32 -9.47
CA ASP A 231 18.61 -6.68 -9.56
C ASP A 231 18.47 -5.18 -9.23
N GLY A 232 19.20 -4.72 -8.23
CA GLY A 232 19.15 -3.33 -7.79
C GLY A 232 19.48 -3.16 -6.31
N PHE A 233 19.00 -2.09 -5.73
CA PHE A 233 19.09 -1.80 -4.31
C PHE A 233 17.75 -1.26 -3.81
N TYR A 234 17.25 -1.82 -2.72
CA TYR A 234 15.91 -1.52 -2.28
C TYR A 234 15.66 -1.77 -0.79
N THR A 235 14.73 -1.01 -0.25
CA THR A 235 13.99 -1.35 0.96
C THR A 235 12.51 -1.41 0.58
N PHE A 236 11.89 -2.54 0.83
CA PHE A 236 10.47 -2.79 0.64
C PHE A 236 9.72 -2.80 1.96
N ALA A 237 8.53 -2.23 1.98
CA ALA A 237 7.49 -2.61 2.91
C ALA A 237 6.29 -3.10 2.09
N VAL A 238 5.78 -4.26 2.48
CA VAL A 238 4.72 -4.99 1.78
C VAL A 238 3.55 -5.19 2.74
N GLY A 239 2.35 -4.91 2.29
CA GLY A 239 1.11 -5.18 3.01
C GLY A 239 0.30 -6.26 2.31
N THR A 240 -0.32 -7.12 3.10
CA THR A 240 -1.27 -8.15 2.66
C THR A 240 -2.52 -8.12 3.55
N ALA A 241 -3.57 -8.88 3.20
CA ALA A 241 -4.76 -9.00 4.06
C ALA A 241 -4.42 -9.40 5.50
N ASP A 242 -3.38 -10.21 5.68
CA ASP A 242 -3.06 -10.88 6.94
C ASP A 242 -1.96 -10.19 7.74
N GLY A 243 -1.26 -9.20 7.14
CA GLY A 243 -0.19 -8.55 7.84
C GLY A 243 0.72 -7.68 6.98
N PHE A 244 1.88 -7.35 7.52
CA PHE A 244 2.87 -6.60 6.77
C PHE A 244 4.27 -7.21 6.89
N ALA A 245 5.12 -6.92 5.90
CA ALA A 245 6.50 -7.38 5.87
C ALA A 245 7.47 -6.27 5.47
N VAL A 246 8.73 -6.43 5.89
CA VAL A 246 9.85 -5.57 5.52
C VAL A 246 10.99 -6.41 4.98
N LEU A 247 11.56 -5.99 3.86
CA LEU A 247 12.75 -6.60 3.25
C LEU A 247 13.75 -5.52 2.86
N ARG A 248 15.01 -5.73 3.18
CA ARG A 248 16.13 -4.95 2.62
C ARG A 248 16.97 -5.85 1.71
N ASP A 249 17.44 -5.27 0.61
CA ASP A 249 18.41 -5.93 -0.27
C ASP A 249 19.75 -6.24 0.46
N PRO A 250 20.64 -7.09 -0.12
CA PRO A 250 21.92 -7.43 0.50
C PRO A 250 22.86 -6.24 0.71
N ILE A 251 22.72 -5.15 -0.07
CA ILE A 251 23.54 -3.94 0.06
C ILE A 251 23.07 -3.06 1.21
N ALA A 252 21.75 -3.04 1.45
CA ALA A 252 21.07 -2.28 2.51
C ALA A 252 21.43 -0.78 2.57
N CYS A 253 21.68 -0.17 1.41
CA CYS A 253 22.07 1.24 1.35
C CYS A 253 20.91 2.22 1.58
N LYS A 254 19.65 1.74 1.51
CA LYS A 254 18.49 2.55 1.85
C LYS A 254 18.17 2.41 3.33
N PRO A 255 17.98 3.55 4.04
CA PRO A 255 17.76 3.50 5.48
C PRO A 255 16.42 2.85 5.83
N ALA A 256 16.43 2.06 6.89
CA ALA A 256 15.25 1.49 7.52
C ALA A 256 15.50 1.33 9.01
N VAL A 257 14.53 1.73 9.82
CA VAL A 257 14.50 1.54 11.26
C VAL A 257 13.21 0.84 11.62
N MET A 258 13.30 -0.16 12.46
CA MET A 258 12.18 -0.88 13.06
C MET A 258 12.07 -0.49 14.53
N ALA A 259 10.85 -0.49 15.04
CA ALA A 259 10.60 -0.39 16.47
C ALA A 259 9.36 -1.21 16.85
N GLU A 260 9.36 -1.77 18.03
CA GLU A 260 8.29 -2.62 18.54
C GLU A 260 8.01 -2.34 20.02
N THR A 261 6.72 -2.30 20.34
CA THR A 261 6.18 -2.26 21.69
C THR A 261 5.15 -3.40 21.85
N ASP A 262 4.51 -3.49 23.01
CA ASP A 262 3.39 -4.41 23.21
C ASP A 262 2.17 -4.00 22.37
N ASP A 263 2.04 -2.72 21.99
CA ASP A 263 0.87 -2.17 21.31
C ASP A 263 1.02 -2.10 19.78
N TRP A 264 2.25 -2.02 19.26
CA TRP A 264 2.49 -1.84 17.84
C TRP A 264 3.88 -2.29 17.39
N VAL A 265 3.99 -2.55 16.08
CA VAL A 265 5.26 -2.59 15.34
C VAL A 265 5.27 -1.47 14.31
N ALA A 266 6.39 -0.77 14.21
CA ALA A 266 6.56 0.29 13.24
C ALA A 266 7.86 0.14 12.44
N MET A 267 7.80 0.57 11.18
CA MET A 267 8.94 0.70 10.27
C MET A 267 8.98 2.12 9.73
N ALA A 268 10.15 2.72 9.65
CA ALA A 268 10.32 3.99 8.95
C ALA A 268 11.70 4.13 8.32
N SER A 269 11.80 5.01 7.32
CA SER A 269 13.11 5.40 6.76
C SER A 269 13.97 6.18 7.75
N GLU A 270 13.37 6.86 8.74
CA GLU A 270 14.05 7.60 9.78
C GLU A 270 13.32 7.46 11.12
N TYR A 271 14.08 7.31 12.20
CA TYR A 271 13.54 7.12 13.54
C TYR A 271 12.60 8.26 14.00
N ARG A 272 12.82 9.50 13.54
CA ARG A 272 11.94 10.62 13.90
C ARG A 272 10.47 10.38 13.52
N ALA A 273 10.21 9.58 12.48
CA ALA A 273 8.85 9.21 12.12
C ALA A 273 8.23 8.20 13.10
N ILE A 274 9.04 7.37 13.75
CA ILE A 274 8.59 6.44 14.80
C ILE A 274 8.44 7.15 16.13
N ALA A 275 9.31 8.12 16.42
CA ALA A 275 9.37 8.82 17.69
C ALA A 275 8.08 9.59 18.05
N VAL A 276 7.19 9.83 17.09
CA VAL A 276 5.88 10.49 17.32
C VAL A 276 4.77 9.51 17.76
N LEU A 277 5.05 8.21 17.76
CA LEU A 277 4.08 7.19 18.19
C LEU A 277 3.99 7.13 19.72
N PRO A 278 2.82 6.77 20.26
CA PRO A 278 2.67 6.58 21.70
C PRO A 278 3.59 5.46 22.21
N GLY A 279 4.28 5.70 23.32
CA GLY A 279 5.21 4.70 23.90
C GLY A 279 6.53 4.49 23.14
N ALA A 280 6.83 5.29 22.11
CA ALA A 280 8.05 5.13 21.31
C ALA A 280 9.35 5.23 22.11
N ALA A 281 9.34 5.94 23.25
CA ALA A 281 10.51 6.05 24.13
C ALA A 281 10.90 4.72 24.80
N ASP A 282 9.94 3.81 24.96
CA ASP A 282 10.12 2.50 25.60
C ASP A 282 10.22 1.36 24.58
N ALA A 283 10.14 1.68 23.28
CA ALA A 283 10.18 0.69 22.21
C ALA A 283 11.56 0.03 22.08
N VAL A 284 11.54 -1.25 21.72
CA VAL A 284 12.76 -1.94 21.24
C VAL A 284 13.00 -1.45 19.81
N VAL A 285 14.17 -0.85 19.57
CA VAL A 285 14.54 -0.25 18.28
C VAL A 285 15.72 -1.02 17.67
N TRP A 286 15.62 -1.34 16.36
CA TRP A 286 16.70 -1.99 15.62
C TRP A 286 16.69 -1.59 14.14
N GLU A 287 17.79 -1.83 13.45
CA GLU A 287 17.84 -1.83 11.99
C GLU A 287 17.57 -3.23 11.45
N PRO A 288 16.67 -3.42 10.47
CA PRO A 288 16.48 -4.72 9.85
C PRO A 288 17.75 -5.15 9.13
N GLU A 289 18.14 -6.41 9.35
CA GLU A 289 19.34 -7.01 8.75
C GLU A 289 19.20 -7.05 7.22
N PRO A 290 20.34 -6.86 6.49
CA PRO A 290 20.37 -7.05 5.04
C PRO A 290 19.95 -8.47 4.64
N ALA A 291 19.28 -8.62 3.51
CA ALA A 291 18.85 -9.90 2.94
C ALA A 291 18.01 -10.77 3.90
N ARG A 292 17.26 -10.13 4.80
CA ARG A 292 16.37 -10.83 5.72
C ARG A 292 14.96 -10.24 5.64
N ALA A 293 13.96 -11.10 5.45
CA ALA A 293 12.56 -10.73 5.55
C ALA A 293 12.09 -10.73 7.01
N TYR A 294 11.28 -9.74 7.36
CA TYR A 294 10.59 -9.63 8.65
C TYR A 294 9.10 -9.57 8.37
N LEU A 295 8.32 -10.41 9.05
CA LEU A 295 6.89 -10.55 8.84
C LEU A 295 6.14 -10.42 10.18
N TRP A 296 4.99 -9.76 10.15
CA TRP A 296 4.02 -9.67 11.25
C TRP A 296 2.65 -10.01 10.69
N GLU A 297 2.00 -10.99 11.33
CA GLU A 297 0.69 -11.51 10.90
C GLU A 297 -0.35 -11.34 11.99
N LEU A 298 -1.57 -11.01 11.60
CA LEU A 298 -2.71 -10.84 12.50
C LEU A 298 -3.03 -12.12 13.28
N SER A 299 -2.85 -13.28 12.66
CA SER A 299 -3.11 -14.59 13.29
C SER A 299 -2.21 -14.91 14.48
N LEU A 300 -1.01 -14.28 14.55
CA LEU A 300 -0.04 -14.52 15.62
C LEU A 300 -0.24 -13.64 16.85
N ILE A 301 -1.11 -12.62 16.75
CA ILE A 301 -1.30 -11.61 17.81
C ILE A 301 -2.54 -11.88 18.66
N HIS A 302 -3.49 -12.64 18.17
CA HIS A 302 -4.75 -12.96 18.85
C HIS A 302 -4.73 -14.34 19.54
N ILE A 303 -3.56 -14.81 19.98
CA ILE A 303 -3.44 -16.03 20.81
C ILE A 303 -3.39 -15.66 22.28
#